data_4e43224b74187dc95399284273a2a8a7
#
_entry.id   4e43224b74187dc95399284273a2a8a7
#
_cell.length_a   1.000
_cell.length_b   1.000
_cell.length_c   1.000
_cell.angle_alpha   90.00
_cell.angle_beta   90.00
_cell.angle_gamma   90.00
#
_symmetry.space_group_name_H-M   'P 1'
#
loop_
_entity.id
_entity.type
_entity.pdbx_description
1 polymer ?
#
loop_
_entity_poly.entity_id
_entity_poly.type
_entity_poly.pdbx_seq_one_letter_code
_entity_poly.pdbx_strand_id
1 'polypeptide(L)'
;MGLDKVLADISEDRLVTLTKDLVAIPSENPPGNENAIARYIAEFFEGRGMRPAITEKTPGRPNVIVHLQGVSKKPTLLLTGHTDVVPAGAGWNTDPYQPVVKDSKIYGRGTCDMKGGLACILHVMELLLKHNIPLSGDLVCAFTVAEETGGAEGAGYVVEERLVQADMGILLEPSDFQLVLAEEGVLWVRLTTHGTTTHTLNAATACNAVEHMTTILAALMKQRSSILGCNHRGNDEPILSVNTVQGGDKPNVIPGECQATIDIRIPPECDLTMESAQARFSDVLTRQKGDIPGLDVDVQFDIIARPFHQPRDAEIVGILAGCAKEVLGVYPEIVGPVPSTDEDSDAYHFWTKGQIPTVYFGPGKIEQAHAANEHIEILQLVQTAQILTRVVFDTIVDSSTVREN
;
A
#
# COMPACT_ATOMS: atom_id res chain seq x y z
N MET A 1 6.07 26.72 24.35
CA MET A 1 7.50 26.87 23.99
C MET A 1 8.04 25.68 23.17
N GLY A 2 7.50 24.48 23.30
CA GLY A 2 7.98 23.30 22.59
C GLY A 2 7.64 23.27 21.10
N LEU A 3 6.36 23.37 20.75
CA LEU A 3 5.89 23.23 19.36
C LEU A 3 6.51 24.28 18.43
N ASP A 4 6.43 25.57 18.79
CA ASP A 4 6.93 26.65 17.92
C ASP A 4 8.43 26.56 17.67
N LYS A 5 9.21 26.10 18.67
CA LYS A 5 10.65 25.86 18.49
C LYS A 5 10.93 24.71 17.53
N VAL A 6 10.20 23.59 17.66
CA VAL A 6 10.37 22.46 16.77
C VAL A 6 9.97 22.84 15.36
N LEU A 7 8.82 23.51 15.18
CA LEU A 7 8.37 23.99 13.88
C LEU A 7 9.35 24.98 13.23
N ALA A 8 9.96 25.89 14.02
CA ALA A 8 10.95 26.85 13.52
C ALA A 8 12.26 26.20 13.08
N ASP A 9 12.59 25.03 13.60
CA ASP A 9 13.80 24.28 13.27
C ASP A 9 13.60 23.27 12.14
N ILE A 10 12.39 23.14 11.57
CA ILE A 10 12.16 22.35 10.38
C ILE A 10 12.94 22.97 9.23
N SER A 11 13.88 22.20 8.67
CA SER A 11 14.84 22.69 7.67
C SER A 11 14.58 22.00 6.31
N GLU A 12 14.30 22.82 5.31
CA GLU A 12 14.19 22.40 3.92
C GLU A 12 15.48 21.70 3.47
N ASP A 13 16.65 22.30 3.71
CA ASP A 13 17.95 21.74 3.33
C ASP A 13 18.18 20.37 3.97
N ARG A 14 17.73 20.19 5.22
CA ARG A 14 17.86 18.91 5.92
C ARG A 14 16.95 17.85 5.33
N LEU A 15 15.70 18.18 5.02
CA LEU A 15 14.76 17.27 4.36
C LEU A 15 15.25 16.88 2.97
N VAL A 16 15.76 17.82 2.19
CA VAL A 16 16.39 17.56 0.89
C VAL A 16 17.58 16.60 1.05
N THR A 17 18.45 16.84 2.03
CA THR A 17 19.61 15.99 2.28
C THR A 17 19.19 14.57 2.66
N LEU A 18 18.27 14.40 3.62
CA LEU A 18 17.78 13.09 4.05
C LEU A 18 17.10 12.32 2.91
N THR A 19 16.26 13.01 2.12
CA THR A 19 15.62 12.39 0.96
C THR A 19 16.66 11.92 -0.04
N LYS A 20 17.65 12.74 -0.34
CA LYS A 20 18.74 12.37 -1.27
C LYS A 20 19.59 11.21 -0.76
N ASP A 21 19.91 11.20 0.52
CA ASP A 21 20.69 10.12 1.13
C ASP A 21 19.94 8.79 1.04
N LEU A 22 18.63 8.77 1.36
CA LEU A 22 17.79 7.58 1.27
C LEU A 22 17.63 7.09 -0.18
N VAL A 23 17.40 8.01 -1.13
CA VAL A 23 17.24 7.69 -2.54
C VAL A 23 18.54 7.17 -3.15
N ALA A 24 19.68 7.69 -2.73
CA ALA A 24 20.99 7.24 -3.20
C ALA A 24 21.35 5.80 -2.79
N ILE A 25 20.56 5.19 -1.90
CA ILE A 25 20.71 3.78 -1.50
C ILE A 25 19.67 2.96 -2.29
N PRO A 26 20.07 2.21 -3.34
CA PRO A 26 19.16 1.35 -4.05
C PRO A 26 18.57 0.24 -3.14
N SER A 27 17.27 0.07 -3.18
CA SER A 27 16.54 -0.95 -2.41
C SER A 27 15.42 -1.53 -3.28
N GLU A 28 15.78 -1.92 -4.52
CA GLU A 28 14.81 -2.44 -5.48
C GLU A 28 14.17 -3.75 -5.02
N ASN A 29 12.89 -3.83 -5.19
CA ASN A 29 12.07 -5.01 -4.94
C ASN A 29 11.09 -5.25 -6.12
N PRO A 30 11.17 -6.39 -6.85
CA PRO A 30 12.18 -7.43 -6.69
C PRO A 30 13.59 -7.01 -7.13
N PRO A 31 14.69 -7.67 -6.67
CA PRO A 31 14.69 -8.94 -5.91
C PRO A 31 14.53 -8.77 -4.38
N GLY A 32 14.53 -7.53 -3.85
CA GLY A 32 14.54 -7.23 -2.43
C GLY A 32 15.97 -7.26 -1.85
N ASN A 33 16.47 -6.09 -1.44
CA ASN A 33 17.78 -5.92 -0.81
C ASN A 33 17.79 -4.63 0.00
N GLU A 34 17.15 -4.67 1.15
CA GLU A 34 16.96 -3.50 1.99
C GLU A 34 18.05 -3.34 3.07
N ASN A 35 19.05 -4.22 3.11
CA ASN A 35 20.13 -4.18 4.12
C ASN A 35 20.83 -2.82 4.23
N ALA A 36 21.15 -2.19 3.10
CA ALA A 36 21.91 -0.95 3.10
C ALA A 36 21.09 0.22 3.64
N ILE A 37 19.81 0.33 3.25
CA ILE A 37 18.93 1.38 3.72
C ILE A 37 18.55 1.18 5.19
N ALA A 38 18.30 -0.06 5.61
CA ALA A 38 18.02 -0.37 7.01
C ALA A 38 19.22 -0.02 7.90
N ARG A 39 20.44 -0.30 7.45
CA ARG A 39 21.66 0.11 8.18
C ARG A 39 21.77 1.63 8.29
N TYR A 40 21.55 2.36 7.18
CA TYR A 40 21.55 3.83 7.20
C TYR A 40 20.57 4.38 8.23
N ILE A 41 19.33 3.86 8.26
CA ILE A 41 18.29 4.28 9.20
C ILE A 41 18.71 3.93 10.64
N ALA A 42 19.23 2.74 10.87
CA ALA A 42 19.69 2.33 12.20
C ALA A 42 20.83 3.23 12.70
N GLU A 43 21.86 3.45 11.90
CA GLU A 43 23.00 4.34 12.21
C GLU A 43 22.55 5.78 12.46
N PHE A 44 21.54 6.26 11.73
CA PHE A 44 20.95 7.58 11.95
C PHE A 44 20.42 7.73 13.38
N PHE A 45 19.71 6.73 13.89
CA PHE A 45 19.17 6.74 15.25
C PHE A 45 20.21 6.43 16.33
N GLU A 46 21.14 5.51 16.07
CA GLU A 46 22.23 5.17 16.98
C GLU A 46 23.12 6.39 17.24
N GLY A 47 23.43 7.16 16.20
CA GLY A 47 24.18 8.42 16.30
C GLY A 47 23.48 9.49 17.15
N ARG A 48 22.20 9.29 17.49
CA ARG A 48 21.37 10.15 18.35
C ARG A 48 21.06 9.51 19.71
N GLY A 49 21.76 8.44 20.05
CA GLY A 49 21.62 7.74 21.33
C GLY A 49 20.42 6.81 21.46
N MET A 50 19.73 6.56 20.35
CA MET A 50 18.62 5.59 20.30
C MET A 50 19.15 4.17 20.07
N ARG A 51 18.29 3.16 20.32
CA ARG A 51 18.60 1.75 20.06
C ARG A 51 17.54 1.15 19.14
N PRO A 52 17.70 1.23 17.83
CA PRO A 52 16.80 0.58 16.88
C PRO A 52 16.76 -0.93 17.10
N ALA A 53 15.57 -1.53 17.02
CA ALA A 53 15.43 -2.96 16.86
C ALA A 53 15.46 -3.27 15.36
N ILE A 54 16.40 -4.14 14.96
CA ILE A 54 16.51 -4.64 13.59
C ILE A 54 15.99 -6.08 13.60
N THR A 55 15.00 -6.37 12.75
CA THR A 55 14.34 -7.67 12.70
C THR A 55 14.03 -8.06 11.27
N GLU A 56 14.17 -9.33 10.93
CA GLU A 56 13.93 -9.83 9.57
C GLU A 56 13.18 -11.16 9.61
N LYS A 57 12.24 -11.34 8.72
CA LYS A 57 11.57 -12.62 8.45
C LYS A 57 12.38 -13.41 7.43
N THR A 58 12.82 -12.74 6.40
CA THR A 58 13.69 -13.29 5.35
C THR A 58 15.08 -12.67 5.46
N PRO A 59 16.17 -13.48 5.48
CA PRO A 59 17.53 -12.96 5.56
C PRO A 59 17.81 -11.93 4.47
N GLY A 60 18.34 -10.78 4.86
CA GLY A 60 18.68 -9.69 3.95
C GLY A 60 17.56 -8.67 3.73
N ARG A 61 16.41 -8.83 4.40
CA ARG A 61 15.26 -7.93 4.35
C ARG A 61 14.87 -7.41 5.74
N PRO A 62 15.71 -6.59 6.37
CA PRO A 62 15.51 -6.16 7.75
C PRO A 62 14.56 -4.97 7.87
N ASN A 63 13.55 -5.13 8.73
CA ASN A 63 12.74 -4.02 9.24
C ASN A 63 13.51 -3.29 10.35
N VAL A 64 13.32 -1.99 10.47
CA VAL A 64 13.91 -1.17 11.54
C VAL A 64 12.80 -0.55 12.36
N ILE A 65 12.81 -0.81 13.68
CA ILE A 65 11.79 -0.30 14.60
C ILE A 65 12.48 0.55 15.68
N VAL A 66 11.97 1.75 15.89
CA VAL A 66 12.49 2.70 16.86
C VAL A 66 11.39 3.12 17.82
N HIS A 67 11.68 3.06 19.12
CA HIS A 67 10.77 3.49 20.17
C HIS A 67 11.31 4.71 20.90
N LEU A 68 10.55 5.79 20.92
CA LEU A 68 10.76 6.93 21.82
C LEU A 68 9.69 6.86 22.91
N GLN A 69 10.12 6.46 24.11
CA GLN A 69 9.22 6.17 25.23
C GLN A 69 8.74 7.44 25.91
N GLY A 70 7.45 7.51 26.16
CA GLY A 70 6.83 8.52 27.00
C GLY A 70 6.66 8.05 28.44
N VAL A 71 6.13 8.95 29.28
CA VAL A 71 5.97 8.70 30.72
C VAL A 71 4.84 7.68 30.97
N SER A 72 3.70 7.85 30.30
CA SER A 72 2.49 7.01 30.50
C SER A 72 2.34 5.87 29.53
N LYS A 73 3.20 5.77 28.52
CA LYS A 73 3.20 4.76 27.45
C LYS A 73 1.94 4.76 26.55
N LYS A 74 0.94 5.58 26.83
CA LYS A 74 -0.30 5.69 26.08
C LYS A 74 -0.77 7.13 25.99
N PRO A 75 -1.40 7.55 24.85
CA PRO A 75 -1.53 6.72 23.63
C PRO A 75 -0.18 6.45 22.98
N THR A 76 -0.11 5.40 22.16
CA THR A 76 1.04 5.09 21.32
C THR A 76 0.74 5.51 19.88
N LEU A 77 1.57 6.38 19.31
CA LEU A 77 1.49 6.80 17.91
C LEU A 77 2.51 6.03 17.07
N LEU A 78 2.07 5.47 15.95
CA LEU A 78 2.93 4.88 14.92
C LEU A 78 3.14 5.85 13.77
N LEU A 79 4.39 6.09 13.38
CA LEU A 79 4.77 6.66 12.08
C LEU A 79 5.50 5.58 11.29
N THR A 80 5.03 5.29 10.09
CA THR A 80 5.55 4.16 9.33
C THR A 80 5.64 4.42 7.84
N GLY A 81 6.46 3.62 7.17
CA GLY A 81 6.58 3.55 5.73
C GLY A 81 7.62 2.52 5.29
N HIS A 82 7.53 2.12 4.02
CA HIS A 82 8.41 1.11 3.46
C HIS A 82 9.74 1.68 2.95
N THR A 83 10.74 0.83 2.90
CA THR A 83 12.11 1.18 2.51
C THR A 83 12.49 0.68 1.12
N ASP A 84 11.77 -0.30 0.61
CA ASP A 84 11.94 -0.82 -0.73
C ASP A 84 11.34 0.13 -1.79
N VAL A 85 11.68 -0.10 -3.03
CA VAL A 85 11.18 0.63 -4.19
C VAL A 85 11.07 -0.31 -5.38
N VAL A 86 10.12 -0.10 -6.28
CA VAL A 86 10.07 -0.86 -7.54
C VAL A 86 11.34 -0.63 -8.37
N PRO A 87 11.75 -1.59 -9.22
CA PRO A 87 12.88 -1.40 -10.13
C PRO A 87 12.75 -0.12 -10.95
N ALA A 88 13.86 0.60 -11.11
CA ALA A 88 13.84 1.90 -11.80
C ALA A 88 13.31 1.83 -13.24
N GLY A 89 13.61 0.73 -13.95
CA GLY A 89 13.21 0.59 -15.34
C GLY A 89 13.94 1.56 -16.29
N ALA A 90 13.37 1.77 -17.46
CA ALA A 90 13.93 2.65 -18.50
C ALA A 90 13.19 4.01 -18.58
N GLY A 91 13.74 4.95 -19.35
CA GLY A 91 13.07 6.23 -19.63
C GLY A 91 13.47 7.39 -18.71
N TRP A 92 14.45 7.22 -17.83
CA TRP A 92 14.96 8.26 -16.97
C TRP A 92 15.83 9.27 -17.70
N ASN A 93 15.66 10.55 -17.36
CA ASN A 93 16.51 11.64 -17.87
C ASN A 93 17.81 11.79 -17.07
N THR A 94 17.86 11.27 -15.83
CA THR A 94 19.00 11.27 -14.90
C THR A 94 19.13 9.87 -14.31
N ASP A 95 20.23 9.56 -13.64
CA ASP A 95 20.38 8.33 -12.89
C ASP A 95 19.34 8.30 -11.75
N PRO A 96 18.45 7.29 -11.67
CA PRO A 96 17.39 7.21 -10.67
C PRO A 96 17.89 7.15 -9.23
N TYR A 97 19.14 6.74 -9.01
CA TYR A 97 19.78 6.64 -7.69
C TYR A 97 20.86 7.72 -7.43
N GLN A 98 20.93 8.73 -8.32
CA GLN A 98 21.67 9.96 -8.10
C GLN A 98 20.71 11.15 -8.07
N PRO A 99 20.01 11.37 -6.94
CA PRO A 99 18.90 12.30 -6.89
C PRO A 99 19.32 13.74 -7.20
N VAL A 100 18.57 14.36 -8.10
CA VAL A 100 18.83 15.71 -8.61
C VAL A 100 17.75 16.68 -8.11
N VAL A 101 18.18 17.82 -7.56
CA VAL A 101 17.28 18.93 -7.24
C VAL A 101 17.16 19.85 -8.46
N LYS A 102 15.95 20.03 -8.94
CA LYS A 102 15.63 20.92 -10.05
C LYS A 102 14.20 21.45 -9.93
N ASP A 103 13.99 22.72 -10.18
CA ASP A 103 12.66 23.37 -10.19
C ASP A 103 11.87 23.08 -8.90
N SER A 104 12.51 23.23 -7.73
CA SER A 104 11.95 22.95 -6.39
C SER A 104 11.45 21.51 -6.21
N LYS A 105 11.98 20.57 -6.95
CA LYS A 105 11.68 19.13 -6.89
C LYS A 105 12.95 18.31 -6.72
N ILE A 106 12.80 17.14 -6.10
CA ILE A 106 13.86 16.14 -6.02
C ILE A 106 13.46 14.99 -6.95
N TYR A 107 14.29 14.70 -7.93
CA TYR A 107 14.08 13.61 -8.90
C TYR A 107 14.90 12.40 -8.49
N GLY A 108 14.31 11.22 -8.50
CA GLY A 108 14.94 9.93 -8.22
C GLY A 108 13.92 8.86 -7.86
N ARG A 109 14.25 7.58 -8.04
CA ARG A 109 13.39 6.46 -7.67
C ARG A 109 13.22 6.40 -6.14
N GLY A 110 11.96 6.36 -5.70
CA GLY A 110 11.60 6.36 -4.28
C GLY A 110 11.48 7.77 -3.68
N THR A 111 11.68 8.85 -4.45
CA THR A 111 11.49 10.21 -3.92
C THR A 111 10.05 10.45 -3.48
N CYS A 112 9.09 9.96 -4.26
CA CYS A 112 7.67 10.04 -4.02
C CYS A 112 7.19 8.82 -3.23
N ASP A 113 7.61 7.63 -3.64
CA ASP A 113 7.15 6.35 -3.13
C ASP A 113 8.32 5.53 -2.57
N MET A 114 8.55 5.54 -1.21
CA MET A 114 8.03 6.57 -0.29
C MET A 114 9.14 7.16 0.60
N LYS A 115 10.39 7.17 0.10
CA LYS A 115 11.57 7.65 0.87
C LYS A 115 11.50 9.12 1.26
N GLY A 116 10.74 9.95 0.51
CA GLY A 116 10.41 11.31 0.92
C GLY A 116 9.61 11.36 2.23
N GLY A 117 8.62 10.47 2.37
CA GLY A 117 7.88 10.28 3.62
C GLY A 117 8.79 9.82 4.75
N LEU A 118 9.69 8.85 4.50
CA LEU A 118 10.68 8.41 5.49
C LEU A 118 11.61 9.53 5.94
N ALA A 119 12.07 10.40 5.03
CA ALA A 119 12.89 11.56 5.35
C ALA A 119 12.16 12.51 6.31
N CYS A 120 10.85 12.68 6.16
CA CYS A 120 10.03 13.46 7.09
C CYS A 120 9.98 12.83 8.48
N ILE A 121 9.79 11.49 8.58
CA ILE A 121 9.85 10.78 9.88
C ILE A 121 11.21 11.00 10.54
N LEU A 122 12.30 10.79 9.81
CA LEU A 122 13.66 10.95 10.34
C LEU A 122 13.90 12.38 10.86
N HIS A 123 13.47 13.40 10.10
CA HIS A 123 13.66 14.78 10.49
C HIS A 123 12.84 15.18 11.73
N VAL A 124 11.58 14.76 11.79
CA VAL A 124 10.73 15.00 12.97
C VAL A 124 11.34 14.33 14.21
N MET A 125 11.76 13.08 14.11
CA MET A 125 12.42 12.37 15.21
C MET A 125 13.71 13.07 15.67
N GLU A 126 14.54 13.52 14.71
CA GLU A 126 15.76 14.29 14.99
C GLU A 126 15.46 15.55 15.79
N LEU A 127 14.38 16.28 15.45
CA LEU A 127 13.98 17.50 16.14
C LEU A 127 13.41 17.23 17.53
N LEU A 128 12.59 16.20 17.70
CA LEU A 128 12.07 15.80 19.02
C LEU A 128 13.21 15.46 19.97
N LEU A 129 14.20 14.72 19.52
CA LEU A 129 15.40 14.37 20.28
C LEU A 129 16.28 15.60 20.58
N LYS A 130 16.53 16.47 19.58
CA LYS A 130 17.31 17.70 19.71
C LYS A 130 16.74 18.62 20.78
N HIS A 131 15.41 18.76 20.81
CA HIS A 131 14.73 19.63 21.77
C HIS A 131 14.36 18.94 23.08
N ASN A 132 14.70 17.65 23.24
CA ASN A 132 14.32 16.84 24.41
C ASN A 132 12.83 17.00 24.76
N ILE A 133 11.96 16.85 23.76
CA ILE A 133 10.52 17.02 23.95
C ILE A 133 10.00 15.90 24.86
N PRO A 134 9.38 16.25 26.01
CA PRO A 134 8.85 15.25 26.92
C PRO A 134 7.56 14.66 26.35
N LEU A 135 7.56 13.33 26.13
CA LEU A 135 6.38 12.63 25.66
C LEU A 135 5.56 12.10 26.84
N SER A 136 4.25 12.23 26.77
CA SER A 136 3.31 11.53 27.64
C SER A 136 3.06 10.11 27.16
N GLY A 137 2.74 9.95 25.89
CA GLY A 137 2.58 8.65 25.21
C GLY A 137 3.84 8.21 24.47
N ASP A 138 3.83 7.01 23.92
CA ASP A 138 4.96 6.46 23.16
C ASP A 138 4.88 6.84 21.66
N LEU A 139 6.05 7.09 21.06
CA LEU A 139 6.19 7.19 19.59
C LEU A 139 6.95 5.99 19.07
N VAL A 140 6.34 5.27 18.16
CA VAL A 140 6.94 4.14 17.44
C VAL A 140 7.16 4.56 15.99
N CYS A 141 8.39 4.38 15.50
CA CYS A 141 8.66 4.51 14.06
C CYS A 141 9.01 3.13 13.51
N ALA A 142 8.31 2.67 12.48
CA ALA A 142 8.56 1.42 11.79
C ALA A 142 8.93 1.70 10.32
N PHE A 143 10.08 1.20 9.93
CA PHE A 143 10.58 1.26 8.57
C PHE A 143 10.54 -0.17 8.02
N THR A 144 9.55 -0.43 7.19
CA THR A 144 9.20 -1.77 6.73
C THR A 144 9.86 -2.13 5.42
N VAL A 145 9.84 -3.40 5.07
CA VAL A 145 10.36 -3.94 3.81
C VAL A 145 9.23 -4.62 3.03
N ALA A 146 9.48 -4.89 1.76
CA ALA A 146 8.61 -5.73 0.93
C ALA A 146 7.19 -5.21 0.71
N GLU A 147 6.95 -3.91 0.85
CA GLU A 147 5.64 -3.33 0.55
C GLU A 147 5.30 -3.52 -0.92
N GLU A 148 6.25 -3.25 -1.81
CA GLU A 148 6.14 -3.38 -3.27
C GLU A 148 5.89 -4.84 -3.76
N THR A 149 5.81 -5.78 -2.83
CA THR A 149 5.47 -7.20 -3.04
C THR A 149 4.54 -7.74 -1.93
N GLY A 150 3.63 -6.88 -1.44
CA GLY A 150 2.51 -7.24 -0.55
C GLY A 150 2.80 -7.25 0.95
N GLY A 151 3.87 -6.63 1.42
CA GLY A 151 4.11 -6.29 2.83
C GLY A 151 4.22 -7.46 3.83
N ALA A 152 4.13 -8.72 3.37
CA ALA A 152 4.09 -9.89 4.27
C ALA A 152 5.38 -10.12 5.07
N GLU A 153 6.52 -9.60 4.61
CA GLU A 153 7.83 -9.65 5.27
C GLU A 153 8.14 -8.38 6.06
N GLY A 154 7.41 -7.30 5.74
CA GLY A 154 7.45 -6.00 6.37
C GLY A 154 6.34 -5.82 7.42
N ALA A 155 5.35 -4.99 7.08
CA ALA A 155 4.23 -4.66 7.98
C ALA A 155 3.50 -5.91 8.49
N GLY A 156 3.26 -6.91 7.62
CA GLY A 156 2.65 -8.17 8.02
C GLY A 156 3.42 -8.87 9.14
N TYR A 157 4.73 -9.03 8.96
CA TYR A 157 5.59 -9.68 9.94
C TYR A 157 5.68 -8.91 11.27
N VAL A 158 5.87 -7.59 11.22
CA VAL A 158 6.06 -6.83 12.46
C VAL A 158 4.80 -6.75 13.31
N VAL A 159 3.60 -6.85 12.72
CA VAL A 159 2.35 -6.91 13.49
C VAL A 159 2.02 -8.33 13.95
N GLU A 160 2.26 -9.36 13.13
CA GLU A 160 2.04 -10.77 13.49
C GLU A 160 2.92 -11.18 14.68
N GLU A 161 4.19 -10.78 14.68
CA GLU A 161 5.14 -11.03 15.79
C GLU A 161 4.99 -10.03 16.95
N ARG A 162 4.03 -9.09 16.86
CA ARG A 162 3.78 -8.04 17.86
C ARG A 162 4.99 -7.17 18.18
N LEU A 163 5.85 -6.97 17.20
CA LEU A 163 7.02 -6.09 17.29
C LEU A 163 6.61 -4.61 17.23
N VAL A 164 5.49 -4.34 16.56
CA VAL A 164 4.84 -3.03 16.52
C VAL A 164 3.44 -3.16 17.12
N GLN A 165 3.16 -2.32 18.11
CA GLN A 165 1.85 -2.14 18.72
C GLN A 165 1.62 -0.64 18.90
N ALA A 166 0.47 -0.13 18.47
CA ALA A 166 0.11 1.27 18.63
C ALA A 166 -1.40 1.43 18.77
N ASP A 167 -1.82 2.57 19.30
CA ASP A 167 -3.23 2.90 19.43
C ASP A 167 -3.74 3.61 18.16
N MET A 168 -2.81 4.20 17.36
CA MET A 168 -3.08 4.86 16.10
C MET A 168 -1.82 4.99 15.25
N GLY A 169 -1.95 5.17 13.92
CA GLY A 169 -0.82 5.24 13.01
C GLY A 169 -1.03 6.15 11.81
N ILE A 170 0.10 6.58 11.22
CA ILE A 170 0.16 7.26 9.93
C ILE A 170 1.16 6.52 9.06
N LEU A 171 0.72 6.08 7.90
CA LEU A 171 1.54 5.52 6.83
C LEU A 171 1.84 6.64 5.82
N LEU A 172 3.13 6.93 5.62
CA LEU A 172 3.58 8.15 4.91
C LEU A 172 3.64 7.98 3.38
N GLU A 173 2.68 7.24 2.82
CA GLU A 173 2.53 7.02 1.38
C GLU A 173 2.12 8.25 0.58
N PRO A 174 2.42 8.33 -0.73
CA PRO A 174 2.06 9.47 -1.57
C PRO A 174 0.54 9.57 -1.75
N SER A 175 -0.05 10.60 -1.15
CA SER A 175 -1.49 10.85 -1.21
C SER A 175 -1.87 12.28 -1.61
N ASP A 176 -0.88 13.12 -1.97
CA ASP A 176 -1.09 14.56 -2.20
C ASP A 176 -1.85 15.24 -1.04
N PHE A 177 -1.54 14.80 0.19
CA PHE A 177 -2.22 15.20 1.44
C PHE A 177 -3.70 14.82 1.55
N GLN A 178 -4.19 13.91 0.72
CA GLN A 178 -5.50 13.32 0.93
C GLN A 178 -5.44 12.28 2.07
N LEU A 179 -6.51 12.15 2.84
CA LEU A 179 -6.66 11.09 3.84
C LEU A 179 -7.26 9.86 3.17
N VAL A 180 -6.43 8.85 2.90
CA VAL A 180 -6.90 7.58 2.33
C VAL A 180 -7.26 6.65 3.49
N LEU A 181 -8.53 6.26 3.55
CA LEU A 181 -9.08 5.44 4.63
C LEU A 181 -9.53 4.06 4.17
N ALA A 182 -9.47 3.79 2.88
CA ALA A 182 -9.97 2.53 2.33
C ALA A 182 -9.28 2.19 1.02
N GLU A 183 -9.08 0.88 0.76
CA GLU A 183 -8.59 0.34 -0.51
C GLU A 183 -9.49 -0.79 -1.00
N GLU A 184 -9.60 -0.93 -2.33
CA GLU A 184 -10.33 -2.01 -2.95
C GLU A 184 -9.56 -3.34 -2.83
N GLY A 185 -10.30 -4.43 -2.75
CA GLY A 185 -9.73 -5.75 -2.91
C GLY A 185 -9.64 -6.17 -4.38
N VAL A 186 -8.65 -6.98 -4.71
CA VAL A 186 -8.41 -7.50 -6.05
C VAL A 186 -8.36 -9.02 -6.03
N LEU A 187 -9.24 -9.65 -6.82
CA LEU A 187 -9.28 -11.08 -7.03
C LEU A 187 -9.17 -11.39 -8.52
N TRP A 188 -8.09 -12.05 -8.91
CA TRP A 188 -7.97 -12.55 -10.27
C TRP A 188 -8.44 -14.00 -10.37
N VAL A 189 -9.16 -14.27 -11.44
CA VAL A 189 -9.63 -15.62 -11.74
C VAL A 189 -9.09 -16.04 -13.08
N ARG A 190 -8.38 -17.18 -13.10
CA ARG A 190 -7.92 -17.82 -14.32
C ARG A 190 -8.77 -19.05 -14.59
N LEU A 191 -9.35 -19.11 -15.78
CA LEU A 191 -10.10 -20.24 -16.27
C LEU A 191 -9.30 -20.94 -17.37
N THR A 192 -9.29 -22.28 -17.36
CA THR A 192 -8.78 -23.08 -18.44
C THR A 192 -9.80 -24.15 -18.81
N THR A 193 -10.35 -24.09 -20.02
CA THR A 193 -11.24 -25.13 -20.55
C THR A 193 -10.45 -26.10 -21.39
N HIS A 194 -10.80 -27.38 -21.25
CA HIS A 194 -10.17 -28.48 -21.97
C HIS A 194 -11.12 -29.08 -23.00
N GLY A 195 -10.57 -29.48 -24.14
CA GLY A 195 -11.28 -30.06 -25.25
C GLY A 195 -10.46 -31.12 -25.97
N THR A 196 -10.81 -31.39 -27.22
CA THR A 196 -10.15 -32.43 -28.06
C THR A 196 -9.59 -31.80 -29.32
N THR A 197 -8.28 -31.67 -29.43
CA THR A 197 -7.65 -31.14 -30.63
C THR A 197 -7.86 -32.16 -31.80
N THR A 198 -8.59 -31.72 -32.81
CA THR A 198 -8.86 -32.53 -34.00
C THR A 198 -9.24 -31.67 -35.20
N HIS A 199 -9.33 -32.28 -36.38
CA HIS A 199 -9.80 -31.60 -37.58
C HIS A 199 -11.29 -31.25 -37.46
N THR A 200 -11.71 -30.09 -37.95
CA THR A 200 -13.11 -29.58 -37.88
C THR A 200 -14.15 -30.58 -38.45
N LEU A 201 -13.76 -31.49 -39.36
CA LEU A 201 -14.65 -32.54 -39.84
C LEU A 201 -15.18 -33.49 -38.73
N ASN A 202 -14.52 -33.53 -37.58
CA ASN A 202 -14.90 -34.32 -36.42
C ASN A 202 -15.70 -33.51 -35.37
N ALA A 203 -16.16 -32.30 -35.71
CA ALA A 203 -16.83 -31.39 -34.77
C ALA A 203 -18.03 -32.01 -34.02
N ALA A 204 -18.74 -32.94 -34.68
CA ALA A 204 -19.91 -33.60 -34.09
C ALA A 204 -19.61 -34.46 -32.86
N THR A 205 -18.35 -34.87 -32.66
CA THR A 205 -17.92 -35.79 -31.60
C THR A 205 -16.79 -35.24 -30.74
N ALA A 206 -16.29 -34.07 -31.09
CA ALA A 206 -15.17 -33.43 -30.39
C ALA A 206 -15.67 -32.35 -29.41
N CYS A 207 -14.97 -32.21 -28.29
CA CYS A 207 -15.18 -31.10 -27.38
C CYS A 207 -14.33 -29.89 -27.83
N ASN A 208 -14.98 -28.75 -28.04
CA ASN A 208 -14.33 -27.51 -28.46
C ASN A 208 -14.09 -26.61 -27.24
N ALA A 209 -12.84 -26.47 -26.83
CA ALA A 209 -12.47 -25.68 -25.65
C ALA A 209 -12.88 -24.21 -25.78
N VAL A 210 -12.80 -23.59 -26.97
CA VAL A 210 -13.20 -22.21 -27.19
C VAL A 210 -14.72 -22.02 -27.07
N GLU A 211 -15.53 -22.96 -27.61
CA GLU A 211 -16.99 -22.91 -27.45
C GLU A 211 -17.42 -23.08 -25.99
N HIS A 212 -16.76 -23.97 -25.25
CA HIS A 212 -16.97 -24.15 -23.82
C HIS A 212 -16.63 -22.85 -23.06
N MET A 213 -15.47 -22.26 -23.32
CA MET A 213 -15.07 -20.99 -22.69
C MET A 213 -16.06 -19.86 -22.98
N THR A 214 -16.45 -19.68 -24.24
CA THR A 214 -17.42 -18.61 -24.58
C THR A 214 -18.75 -18.78 -23.88
N THR A 215 -19.23 -20.03 -23.72
CA THR A 215 -20.45 -20.33 -23.00
C THR A 215 -20.35 -20.03 -21.50
N ILE A 216 -19.23 -20.41 -20.88
CA ILE A 216 -18.93 -20.08 -19.47
C ILE A 216 -18.89 -18.57 -19.27
N LEU A 217 -18.11 -17.84 -20.08
CA LEU A 217 -17.99 -16.40 -19.96
C LEU A 217 -19.33 -15.69 -20.13
N ALA A 218 -20.16 -16.12 -21.10
CA ALA A 218 -21.51 -15.59 -21.26
C ALA A 218 -22.40 -15.84 -20.02
N ALA A 219 -22.29 -17.01 -19.38
CA ALA A 219 -23.02 -17.32 -18.15
C ALA A 219 -22.54 -16.47 -16.97
N LEU A 220 -21.23 -16.29 -16.80
CA LEU A 220 -20.64 -15.44 -15.77
C LEU A 220 -21.07 -13.99 -15.94
N MET A 221 -20.98 -13.46 -17.15
CA MET A 221 -21.40 -12.08 -17.44
C MET A 221 -22.90 -11.87 -17.20
N LYS A 222 -23.74 -12.84 -17.54
CA LYS A 222 -25.19 -12.79 -17.26
C LYS A 222 -25.50 -12.83 -15.77
N GLN A 223 -24.69 -13.52 -14.98
CA GLN A 223 -24.85 -13.67 -13.53
C GLN A 223 -23.94 -12.73 -12.73
N ARG A 224 -23.29 -11.75 -13.39
CA ARG A 224 -22.37 -10.81 -12.77
C ARG A 224 -22.91 -10.20 -11.48
N SER A 225 -24.12 -9.63 -11.51
CA SER A 225 -24.72 -9.02 -10.32
C SER A 225 -24.97 -10.02 -9.19
N SER A 226 -25.24 -11.29 -9.52
CA SER A 226 -25.40 -12.36 -8.51
C SER A 226 -24.09 -12.80 -7.91
N ILE A 227 -23.00 -12.81 -8.69
CA ILE A 227 -21.64 -13.13 -8.22
C ILE A 227 -21.19 -12.01 -7.30
N LEU A 228 -21.31 -10.79 -7.73
CA LEU A 228 -20.87 -9.61 -7.00
C LEU A 228 -21.76 -9.31 -5.78
N GLY A 229 -23.07 -9.55 -5.88
CA GLY A 229 -24.02 -9.62 -4.74
C GLY A 229 -24.15 -8.37 -3.89
N CYS A 230 -23.58 -7.26 -4.32
CA CYS A 230 -23.67 -6.01 -3.58
C CYS A 230 -24.89 -5.20 -4.00
N ASN A 231 -25.68 -4.79 -3.01
CA ASN A 231 -26.80 -3.87 -3.17
C ASN A 231 -26.38 -2.40 -2.94
N HIS A 232 -25.10 -2.08 -3.12
CA HIS A 232 -24.63 -0.71 -2.90
C HIS A 232 -25.15 0.20 -4.01
N ARG A 233 -25.71 1.34 -3.58
CA ARG A 233 -26.13 2.43 -4.45
C ARG A 233 -25.05 3.50 -4.42
N GLY A 234 -24.17 3.50 -5.41
CA GLY A 234 -23.11 4.51 -5.54
C GLY A 234 -22.11 4.18 -6.62
N ASN A 235 -21.05 4.96 -6.70
CA ASN A 235 -19.94 4.77 -7.66
C ASN A 235 -19.04 3.57 -7.30
N ASP A 236 -19.27 2.95 -6.14
CA ASP A 236 -18.43 1.90 -5.54
C ASP A 236 -19.08 0.52 -5.74
N GLU A 237 -19.53 0.23 -6.97
CA GLU A 237 -20.01 -1.10 -7.32
C GLU A 237 -18.82 -2.02 -7.62
N PRO A 238 -18.84 -3.27 -7.10
CA PRO A 238 -17.81 -4.23 -7.44
C PRO A 238 -17.78 -4.48 -8.95
N ILE A 239 -16.58 -4.64 -9.47
CA ILE A 239 -16.32 -4.85 -10.90
C ILE A 239 -15.99 -6.31 -11.14
N LEU A 240 -16.53 -6.89 -12.21
CA LEU A 240 -16.09 -8.15 -12.80
C LEU A 240 -15.83 -7.90 -14.27
N SER A 241 -14.59 -8.05 -14.70
CA SER A 241 -14.16 -7.81 -16.08
C SER A 241 -13.40 -8.99 -16.65
N VAL A 242 -13.81 -9.44 -17.84
CA VAL A 242 -13.06 -10.46 -18.61
C VAL A 242 -12.00 -9.73 -19.44
N ASN A 243 -10.72 -9.90 -19.10
CA ASN A 243 -9.66 -9.08 -19.69
C ASN A 243 -8.85 -9.82 -20.77
N THR A 244 -8.74 -11.14 -20.69
CA THR A 244 -8.07 -11.91 -21.74
C THR A 244 -8.85 -13.17 -22.09
N VAL A 245 -8.80 -13.57 -23.37
CA VAL A 245 -9.27 -14.89 -23.86
C VAL A 245 -8.29 -15.35 -24.94
N GLN A 246 -7.73 -16.53 -24.78
CA GLN A 246 -6.75 -17.10 -25.72
C GLN A 246 -7.07 -18.58 -25.97
N GLY A 247 -7.22 -18.98 -27.25
CA GLY A 247 -7.44 -20.37 -27.62
C GLY A 247 -7.56 -20.57 -29.12
N GLY A 248 -7.14 -21.71 -29.60
CA GLY A 248 -7.18 -22.12 -31.01
C GLY A 248 -5.99 -21.63 -31.84
N ASP A 249 -5.55 -22.47 -32.79
CA ASP A 249 -4.38 -22.23 -33.64
C ASP A 249 -4.73 -21.96 -35.10
N LYS A 250 -5.70 -22.70 -35.63
CA LYS A 250 -6.09 -22.64 -37.06
C LYS A 250 -7.59 -22.81 -37.26
N PRO A 251 -8.20 -22.16 -38.27
CA PRO A 251 -9.64 -22.22 -38.50
C PRO A 251 -10.20 -23.64 -38.77
N ASN A 252 -9.38 -24.59 -39.23
CA ASN A 252 -9.79 -25.96 -39.51
C ASN A 252 -9.36 -26.97 -38.42
N VAL A 253 -8.99 -26.50 -37.24
CA VAL A 253 -8.61 -27.33 -36.09
C VAL A 253 -9.51 -26.97 -34.92
N ILE A 254 -10.17 -27.95 -34.31
CA ILE A 254 -10.92 -27.75 -33.05
C ILE A 254 -9.90 -27.60 -31.94
N PRO A 255 -10.00 -26.51 -31.14
CA PRO A 255 -9.04 -26.25 -30.07
C PRO A 255 -9.20 -27.20 -28.89
N GLY A 256 -8.07 -27.72 -28.42
CA GLY A 256 -8.01 -28.55 -27.22
C GLY A 256 -7.87 -27.81 -25.92
N GLU A 257 -7.58 -26.51 -25.97
CA GLU A 257 -7.45 -25.67 -24.80
C GLU A 257 -7.89 -24.23 -25.09
N CYS A 258 -8.49 -23.56 -24.08
CA CYS A 258 -8.73 -22.14 -24.10
C CYS A 258 -8.59 -21.58 -22.68
N GLN A 259 -7.90 -20.46 -22.56
CA GLN A 259 -7.68 -19.76 -21.29
C GLN A 259 -8.38 -18.40 -21.29
N ALA A 260 -8.85 -17.98 -20.11
CA ALA A 260 -9.37 -16.64 -19.88
C ALA A 260 -8.92 -16.12 -18.53
N THR A 261 -8.73 -14.80 -18.43
CA THR A 261 -8.49 -14.12 -17.16
C THR A 261 -9.59 -13.11 -16.87
N ILE A 262 -10.00 -13.06 -15.61
CA ILE A 262 -11.07 -12.20 -15.11
C ILE A 262 -10.51 -11.42 -13.92
N ASP A 263 -10.73 -10.12 -13.89
CA ASP A 263 -10.42 -9.22 -12.79
C ASP A 263 -11.71 -8.91 -12.02
N ILE A 264 -11.70 -9.11 -10.70
CA ILE A 264 -12.78 -8.76 -9.80
C ILE A 264 -12.27 -7.75 -8.79
N ARG A 265 -12.89 -6.55 -8.78
CA ARG A 265 -12.64 -5.48 -7.82
C ARG A 265 -13.72 -5.48 -6.77
N ILE A 266 -13.32 -5.44 -5.50
CA ILE A 266 -14.22 -5.57 -4.36
C ILE A 266 -14.04 -4.33 -3.47
N PRO A 267 -15.01 -3.40 -3.46
CA PRO A 267 -14.99 -2.28 -2.53
C PRO A 267 -15.02 -2.76 -1.08
N PRO A 268 -14.30 -2.12 -0.16
CA PRO A 268 -14.19 -2.57 1.23
C PRO A 268 -15.50 -2.46 2.03
N GLU A 269 -16.41 -1.59 1.63
CA GLU A 269 -17.73 -1.42 2.26
C GLU A 269 -18.78 -2.44 1.74
N CYS A 270 -18.34 -3.32 0.85
CA CYS A 270 -19.19 -4.35 0.28
C CYS A 270 -19.19 -5.60 1.16
N ASP A 271 -20.37 -6.20 1.38
CA ASP A 271 -20.49 -7.48 2.09
C ASP A 271 -19.87 -8.68 1.33
N LEU A 272 -19.26 -8.42 0.17
CA LEU A 272 -18.59 -9.41 -0.64
C LEU A 272 -17.17 -9.63 -0.12
N THR A 273 -16.95 -10.75 0.57
CA THR A 273 -15.59 -11.18 0.92
C THR A 273 -14.95 -11.94 -0.24
N MET A 274 -13.60 -12.07 -0.23
CA MET A 274 -12.87 -12.87 -1.22
C MET A 274 -13.40 -14.30 -1.30
N GLU A 275 -13.66 -14.92 -0.14
CA GLU A 275 -14.17 -16.29 -0.04
C GLU A 275 -15.61 -16.41 -0.60
N SER A 276 -16.45 -15.42 -0.32
CA SER A 276 -17.82 -15.43 -0.84
C SER A 276 -17.86 -15.17 -2.35
N ALA A 277 -16.96 -14.33 -2.89
CA ALA A 277 -16.80 -14.13 -4.32
C ALA A 277 -16.36 -15.43 -5.02
N GLN A 278 -15.36 -16.10 -4.48
CA GLN A 278 -14.89 -17.41 -4.97
C GLN A 278 -16.00 -18.47 -4.95
N ALA A 279 -16.75 -18.55 -3.83
CA ALA A 279 -17.85 -19.50 -3.69
C ALA A 279 -18.95 -19.25 -4.74
N ARG A 280 -19.42 -18.01 -4.88
CA ARG A 280 -20.47 -17.64 -5.86
C ARG A 280 -20.01 -17.88 -7.30
N PHE A 281 -18.74 -17.59 -7.61
CA PHE A 281 -18.16 -17.86 -8.91
C PHE A 281 -18.13 -19.37 -9.21
N SER A 282 -17.69 -20.16 -8.24
CA SER A 282 -17.64 -21.62 -8.33
C SER A 282 -19.02 -22.26 -8.50
N ASP A 283 -20.05 -21.69 -7.86
CA ASP A 283 -21.44 -22.12 -8.01
C ASP A 283 -21.93 -21.95 -9.47
N VAL A 284 -21.57 -20.86 -10.12
CA VAL A 284 -21.89 -20.65 -11.54
C VAL A 284 -21.22 -21.69 -12.40
N LEU A 285 -19.94 -21.96 -12.19
CA LEU A 285 -19.19 -22.98 -12.94
C LEU A 285 -19.79 -24.38 -12.74
N THR A 286 -20.17 -24.72 -11.51
CA THR A 286 -20.77 -26.03 -11.18
C THR A 286 -22.08 -26.24 -11.94
N ARG A 287 -22.92 -25.20 -12.03
CA ARG A 287 -24.16 -25.26 -12.83
C ARG A 287 -23.84 -25.47 -14.31
N GLN A 288 -22.86 -24.74 -14.85
CA GLN A 288 -22.46 -24.89 -16.25
C GLN A 288 -21.91 -26.31 -16.56
N LYS A 289 -21.18 -26.93 -15.63
CA LYS A 289 -20.75 -28.33 -15.76
C LYS A 289 -21.92 -29.29 -15.88
N GLY A 290 -23.04 -28.99 -15.23
CA GLY A 290 -24.27 -29.78 -15.36
C GLY A 290 -25.02 -29.58 -16.69
N ASP A 291 -24.94 -28.38 -17.25
CA ASP A 291 -25.71 -27.98 -18.44
C ASP A 291 -24.98 -28.24 -19.76
N ILE A 292 -23.64 -28.29 -19.76
CA ILE A 292 -22.80 -28.43 -20.95
C ILE A 292 -22.18 -29.83 -20.98
N PRO A 293 -22.60 -30.72 -21.88
CA PRO A 293 -22.02 -32.06 -22.00
C PRO A 293 -20.52 -32.02 -22.33
N GLY A 294 -19.71 -32.73 -21.55
CA GLY A 294 -18.27 -32.84 -21.78
C GLY A 294 -17.47 -31.59 -21.36
N LEU A 295 -18.09 -30.64 -20.63
CA LEU A 295 -17.37 -29.51 -20.11
C LEU A 295 -16.34 -29.93 -19.06
N ASP A 296 -15.09 -29.68 -19.39
CA ASP A 296 -13.94 -29.78 -18.48
C ASP A 296 -13.32 -28.39 -18.31
N VAL A 297 -13.27 -27.90 -17.06
CA VAL A 297 -12.78 -26.56 -16.73
C VAL A 297 -12.05 -26.57 -15.40
N ASP A 298 -10.84 -26.03 -15.44
CA ASP A 298 -10.06 -25.67 -14.25
C ASP A 298 -10.28 -24.21 -13.91
N VAL A 299 -10.30 -23.93 -12.61
CA VAL A 299 -10.37 -22.57 -12.07
C VAL A 299 -9.27 -22.36 -11.03
N GLN A 300 -8.55 -21.28 -11.17
CA GLN A 300 -7.58 -20.80 -10.20
C GLN A 300 -7.99 -19.41 -9.74
N PHE A 301 -7.94 -19.20 -8.44
CA PHE A 301 -8.19 -17.91 -7.81
C PHE A 301 -6.90 -17.39 -7.20
N ASP A 302 -6.49 -16.21 -7.62
CA ASP A 302 -5.33 -15.50 -7.06
C ASP A 302 -5.88 -14.27 -6.32
N ILE A 303 -5.80 -14.28 -4.98
CA ILE A 303 -6.09 -13.11 -4.16
C ILE A 303 -4.87 -12.20 -4.27
N ILE A 304 -5.07 -11.07 -4.95
CA ILE A 304 -4.00 -10.13 -5.24
C ILE A 304 -3.90 -9.12 -4.10
N ALA A 305 -5.02 -8.48 -3.75
CA ALA A 305 -5.08 -7.56 -2.64
C ALA A 305 -6.38 -7.75 -1.85
N ARG A 306 -6.31 -7.58 -0.53
CA ARG A 306 -7.48 -7.63 0.34
C ARG A 306 -8.00 -6.24 0.63
N PRO A 307 -9.33 -6.04 0.59
CA PRO A 307 -9.87 -4.73 0.89
C PRO A 307 -9.70 -4.41 2.38
N PHE A 308 -9.50 -3.14 2.67
CA PHE A 308 -9.61 -2.63 4.03
C PHE A 308 -10.37 -1.31 4.07
N HIS A 309 -10.97 -1.02 5.23
CA HIS A 309 -11.66 0.23 5.50
C HIS A 309 -11.47 0.65 6.94
N GLN A 310 -11.00 1.87 7.16
CA GLN A 310 -10.90 2.49 8.46
C GLN A 310 -12.08 3.44 8.69
N PRO A 311 -12.71 3.43 9.89
CA PRO A 311 -13.79 4.34 10.21
C PRO A 311 -13.36 5.81 10.12
N ARG A 312 -14.21 6.64 9.51
CA ARG A 312 -13.95 8.09 9.35
C ARG A 312 -13.92 8.84 10.69
N ASP A 313 -14.53 8.28 11.72
CA ASP A 313 -14.58 8.82 13.09
C ASP A 313 -13.46 8.30 13.99
N ALA A 314 -12.50 7.54 13.45
CA ALA A 314 -11.30 7.16 14.19
C ALA A 314 -10.53 8.42 14.64
N GLU A 315 -10.06 8.42 15.87
CA GLU A 315 -9.44 9.58 16.53
C GLU A 315 -8.31 10.19 15.68
N ILE A 316 -7.44 9.34 15.11
CA ILE A 316 -6.31 9.78 14.29
C ILE A 316 -6.75 10.56 13.04
N VAL A 317 -7.91 10.23 12.46
CA VAL A 317 -8.45 10.94 11.28
C VAL A 317 -8.76 12.40 11.63
N GLY A 318 -9.42 12.63 12.76
CA GLY A 318 -9.76 13.98 13.24
C GLY A 318 -8.52 14.80 13.59
N ILE A 319 -7.57 14.20 14.30
CA ILE A 319 -6.31 14.84 14.68
C ILE A 319 -5.51 15.24 13.44
N LEU A 320 -5.28 14.28 12.54
CA LEU A 320 -4.48 14.50 11.33
C LEU A 320 -5.13 15.55 10.41
N ALA A 321 -6.46 15.49 10.22
CA ALA A 321 -7.19 16.48 9.44
C ALA A 321 -7.06 17.90 10.03
N GLY A 322 -7.13 18.02 11.35
CA GLY A 322 -6.93 19.30 12.05
C GLY A 322 -5.53 19.87 11.87
N CYS A 323 -4.51 19.04 12.12
CA CYS A 323 -3.10 19.42 11.94
C CYS A 323 -2.77 19.79 10.48
N ALA A 324 -3.28 19.02 9.53
CA ALA A 324 -3.10 19.29 8.12
C ALA A 324 -3.74 20.63 7.72
N LYS A 325 -4.95 20.91 8.19
CA LYS A 325 -5.61 22.20 7.95
C LYS A 325 -4.77 23.39 8.45
N GLU A 326 -4.13 23.28 9.61
CA GLU A 326 -3.30 24.35 10.14
C GLU A 326 -2.10 24.69 9.25
N VAL A 327 -1.56 23.69 8.54
CA VAL A 327 -0.41 23.85 7.66
C VAL A 327 -0.84 24.21 6.24
N LEU A 328 -1.86 23.51 5.70
CA LEU A 328 -2.32 23.67 4.32
C LEU A 328 -3.32 24.80 4.11
N GLY A 329 -3.93 25.29 5.19
CA GLY A 329 -4.99 26.31 5.15
C GLY A 329 -6.39 25.77 4.81
N VAL A 330 -6.48 24.49 4.39
CA VAL A 330 -7.72 23.80 4.06
C VAL A 330 -7.74 22.42 4.70
N TYR A 331 -8.93 21.90 4.99
CA TYR A 331 -9.04 20.50 5.40
C TYR A 331 -8.66 19.58 4.23
N PRO A 332 -7.87 18.53 4.50
CA PRO A 332 -7.61 17.50 3.49
C PRO A 332 -8.90 16.80 3.08
N GLU A 333 -8.96 16.41 1.82
CA GLU A 333 -10.04 15.57 1.33
C GLU A 333 -9.90 14.15 1.92
N ILE A 334 -11.01 13.55 2.34
CA ILE A 334 -11.07 12.14 2.70
C ILE A 334 -11.47 11.39 1.44
N VAL A 335 -10.57 10.54 0.97
CA VAL A 335 -10.74 9.76 -0.26
C VAL A 335 -10.75 8.26 0.04
N GLY A 336 -11.22 7.52 -0.91
CA GLY A 336 -11.29 6.08 -0.90
C GLY A 336 -12.73 5.57 -1.03
N PRO A 337 -12.85 4.29 -1.41
CA PRO A 337 -11.74 3.38 -1.61
C PRO A 337 -10.84 3.79 -2.78
N VAL A 338 -9.52 3.71 -2.60
CA VAL A 338 -8.59 3.84 -3.71
C VAL A 338 -8.37 2.47 -4.34
N PRO A 339 -8.11 2.41 -5.66
CA PRO A 339 -7.78 1.15 -6.31
C PRO A 339 -6.50 0.57 -5.71
N SER A 340 -6.53 -0.68 -5.24
CA SER A 340 -5.31 -1.43 -5.00
C SER A 340 -4.68 -1.78 -6.35
N THR A 341 -3.37 -1.66 -6.44
CA THR A 341 -2.67 -1.90 -7.70
C THR A 341 -2.42 -3.38 -7.92
N ASP A 342 -1.60 -4.01 -7.10
CA ASP A 342 -1.12 -5.35 -7.38
C ASP A 342 -1.02 -6.28 -6.16
N GLU A 343 -1.09 -5.79 -4.90
CA GLU A 343 -0.89 -6.59 -3.67
C GLU A 343 -1.53 -5.95 -2.42
N ASP A 344 -1.49 -6.65 -1.27
CA ASP A 344 -1.91 -6.09 0.03
C ASP A 344 -0.98 -4.94 0.42
N SER A 345 -1.52 -3.79 0.78
CA SER A 345 -0.72 -2.65 1.25
C SER A 345 -0.28 -2.81 2.71
N ASP A 346 0.73 -2.05 3.11
CA ASP A 346 1.13 -1.96 4.52
C ASP A 346 -0.05 -1.48 5.40
N ALA A 347 -0.94 -0.63 4.88
CA ALA A 347 -2.12 -0.17 5.61
C ALA A 347 -3.09 -1.32 5.93
N TYR A 348 -3.31 -2.26 4.98
CA TYR A 348 -4.09 -3.47 5.25
C TYR A 348 -3.50 -4.26 6.41
N HIS A 349 -2.18 -4.45 6.46
CA HIS A 349 -1.52 -5.20 7.51
C HIS A 349 -1.63 -4.52 8.87
N PHE A 350 -1.33 -3.23 8.96
CA PHE A 350 -1.44 -2.48 10.21
C PHE A 350 -2.87 -2.45 10.72
N TRP A 351 -3.84 -2.15 9.86
CA TRP A 351 -5.25 -2.05 10.25
C TRP A 351 -5.87 -3.42 10.53
N THR A 352 -5.83 -4.33 9.56
CA THR A 352 -6.61 -5.58 9.65
C THR A 352 -5.97 -6.60 10.56
N LYS A 353 -4.64 -6.79 10.48
CA LYS A 353 -3.91 -7.76 11.30
C LYS A 353 -3.42 -7.15 12.62
N GLY A 354 -2.88 -5.95 12.56
CA GLY A 354 -2.34 -5.22 13.71
C GLY A 354 -3.42 -4.59 14.59
N GLN A 355 -4.62 -4.39 14.06
CA GLN A 355 -5.71 -3.63 14.70
C GLN A 355 -5.27 -2.20 15.11
N ILE A 356 -4.36 -1.62 14.33
CA ILE A 356 -3.84 -0.27 14.53
C ILE A 356 -4.57 0.64 13.54
N PRO A 357 -5.45 1.55 14.00
CA PRO A 357 -6.07 2.56 13.14
C PRO A 357 -5.02 3.39 12.42
N THR A 358 -4.79 3.11 11.13
CA THR A 358 -3.69 3.69 10.35
C THR A 358 -4.25 4.47 9.17
N VAL A 359 -3.93 5.76 9.09
CA VAL A 359 -4.28 6.63 7.96
C VAL A 359 -3.13 6.66 6.96
N TYR A 360 -3.45 6.43 5.72
CA TYR A 360 -2.55 6.62 4.60
C TYR A 360 -2.52 8.11 4.25
N PHE A 361 -1.37 8.75 4.45
CA PHE A 361 -1.23 10.19 4.29
C PHE A 361 0.23 10.60 4.16
N GLY A 362 0.61 11.21 3.05
CA GLY A 362 1.98 11.67 2.87
C GLY A 362 2.16 12.63 1.71
N PRO A 363 3.42 13.07 1.52
CA PRO A 363 3.79 13.96 0.44
C PRO A 363 3.88 13.19 -0.88
N GLY A 364 3.72 13.91 -1.99
CA GLY A 364 3.80 13.36 -3.33
C GLY A 364 2.46 12.90 -3.89
N LYS A 365 2.43 12.70 -5.19
CA LYS A 365 1.24 12.29 -5.94
C LYS A 365 1.41 10.86 -6.40
N ILE A 366 0.39 10.05 -6.23
CA ILE A 366 0.44 8.64 -6.61
C ILE A 366 0.77 8.42 -8.10
N GLU A 367 0.41 9.38 -8.97
CA GLU A 367 0.73 9.31 -10.40
C GLU A 367 2.23 9.45 -10.69
N GLN A 368 3.04 9.86 -9.71
CA GLN A 368 4.50 9.90 -9.79
C GLN A 368 5.15 8.59 -9.35
N ALA A 369 4.45 7.79 -8.54
CA ALA A 369 4.91 6.47 -8.13
C ALA A 369 5.12 5.56 -9.34
N HIS A 370 6.11 4.68 -9.26
CA HIS A 370 6.45 3.68 -10.29
C HIS A 370 6.80 4.25 -11.68
N ALA A 371 6.76 5.58 -11.87
CA ALA A 371 7.04 6.23 -13.15
C ALA A 371 8.53 6.54 -13.34
N ALA A 372 8.98 6.63 -14.59
CA ALA A 372 10.27 7.21 -14.91
C ALA A 372 10.25 8.72 -14.63
N ASN A 373 11.38 9.25 -14.13
CA ASN A 373 11.50 10.65 -13.68
C ASN A 373 10.58 10.97 -12.48
N GLU A 374 10.32 9.98 -11.65
CA GLU A 374 9.68 10.14 -10.35
C GLU A 374 10.30 11.30 -9.59
N HIS A 375 9.45 12.10 -8.95
CA HIS A 375 9.92 13.26 -8.21
C HIS A 375 8.94 13.64 -7.09
N ILE A 376 9.46 14.39 -6.12
CA ILE A 376 8.68 14.98 -5.04
C ILE A 376 8.93 16.49 -4.94
N GLU A 377 7.90 17.24 -4.61
CA GLU A 377 8.04 18.68 -4.35
C GLU A 377 8.64 18.94 -2.97
N ILE A 378 9.68 19.76 -2.90
CA ILE A 378 10.38 20.06 -1.64
C ILE A 378 9.41 20.70 -0.62
N LEU A 379 8.49 21.55 -1.08
CA LEU A 379 7.48 22.18 -0.23
C LEU A 379 6.62 21.12 0.46
N GLN A 380 6.24 20.04 -0.22
CA GLN A 380 5.43 18.98 0.39
C GLN A 380 6.18 18.24 1.51
N LEU A 381 7.50 18.06 1.39
CA LEU A 381 8.31 17.51 2.48
C LEU A 381 8.29 18.40 3.71
N VAL A 382 8.44 19.72 3.53
CA VAL A 382 8.38 20.71 4.64
C VAL A 382 7.01 20.68 5.30
N GLN A 383 5.94 20.73 4.51
CA GLN A 383 4.56 20.69 5.01
C GLN A 383 4.28 19.37 5.76
N THR A 384 4.75 18.23 5.23
CA THR A 384 4.60 16.93 5.92
C THR A 384 5.31 16.94 7.26
N ALA A 385 6.54 17.42 7.35
CA ALA A 385 7.26 17.51 8.62
C ALA A 385 6.54 18.42 9.62
N GLN A 386 5.94 19.54 9.16
CA GLN A 386 5.13 20.41 10.00
C GLN A 386 3.85 19.72 10.51
N ILE A 387 3.15 18.99 9.63
CA ILE A 387 1.93 18.25 10.00
C ILE A 387 2.26 17.16 11.01
N LEU A 388 3.26 16.33 10.73
CA LEU A 388 3.67 15.25 11.64
C LEU A 388 4.10 15.80 13.02
N THR A 389 4.85 16.89 13.04
CA THR A 389 5.24 17.54 14.30
C THR A 389 4.00 17.92 15.11
N ARG A 390 3.00 18.54 14.49
CA ARG A 390 1.74 18.89 15.15
C ARG A 390 0.98 17.68 15.65
N VAL A 391 0.87 16.63 14.82
CA VAL A 391 0.23 15.36 15.23
C VAL A 391 0.90 14.77 16.46
N VAL A 392 2.24 14.73 16.51
CA VAL A 392 2.98 14.25 17.69
C VAL A 392 2.63 15.07 18.91
N PHE A 393 2.60 16.41 18.78
CA PHE A 393 2.27 17.29 19.89
C PHE A 393 0.82 17.15 20.37
N ASP A 394 -0.13 17.00 19.45
CA ASP A 394 -1.55 16.88 19.78
C ASP A 394 -1.93 15.48 20.33
N THR A 395 -1.09 14.46 20.06
CA THR A 395 -1.38 13.08 20.48
C THR A 395 -0.63 12.66 21.74
N ILE A 396 0.68 12.86 21.77
CA ILE A 396 1.57 12.23 22.76
C ILE A 396 2.46 13.19 23.53
N VAL A 397 2.33 14.53 23.38
CA VAL A 397 3.05 15.51 24.19
C VAL A 397 2.13 16.07 25.26
N ASP A 398 2.57 16.06 26.51
CA ASP A 398 1.82 16.66 27.60
C ASP A 398 1.88 18.20 27.51
N SER A 399 0.78 18.81 27.12
CA SER A 399 0.64 20.27 27.03
C SER A 399 0.80 20.99 28.36
N SER A 400 0.66 20.32 29.50
CA SER A 400 0.84 20.90 30.83
C SER A 400 2.32 21.12 31.15
N THR A 401 3.21 20.26 30.66
CA THR A 401 4.67 20.36 30.89
C THR A 401 5.36 21.36 29.96
N VAL A 402 4.71 21.73 28.85
CA VAL A 402 5.26 22.65 27.83
C VAL A 402 5.08 24.15 28.21
N ARG A 403 4.25 24.46 29.20
CA ARG A 403 3.93 25.84 29.59
C ARG A 403 4.83 26.43 30.67
N GLU A 404 5.72 25.67 31.32
CA GLU A 404 6.47 26.13 32.50
C GLU A 404 7.98 26.36 32.29
N ASN A 405 8.53 26.46 31.07
CA ASN A 405 9.94 26.82 30.88
C ASN A 405 10.16 27.89 29.81
#